data_a6bf31f5a955a451297b261f3faf999c
#
_entry.id   a6bf31f5a955a451297b261f3faf999c
#
_cell.length_a   1.000
_cell.length_b   1.000
_cell.length_c   1.000
_cell.angle_alpha   90.00
_cell.angle_beta   90.00
_cell.angle_gamma   90.00
#
_symmetry.space_group_name_H-M   'P 1'
#
loop_
_entity.id
_entity.type
_entity.pdbx_description
1 polymer ?
#
loop_
_entity_poly.entity_id
_entity_poly.type
_entity_poly.pdbx_seq_one_letter_code
_entity_poly.pdbx_strand_id
1 'polypeptide(L)'
;MKKMMTIAFALAAFAVLAMPTKEDMAEAQSIVNELMKDHVDANKKGKESNVAVGDAAMALAKDAQGEAAKLVLLKGAVTYYARGKEYEKAAEAVETIMSEIDDVTPTELDGIVKKATANVPEKKAPRLFAIKKAVASRVKAEATLRDLDAKLKAAPDDAGLRRRHAELLVVMGNLKKALEEFAALGGGVGKNAKEELDGKTAAAADFWWDYSPADPTAGDSIKEHAATLYRRALANGELEGLKRNLAEKRAAEFEPVLSANEECDTLAAQMAVTERKEKGLYMVVDLSKIGKKAITYLDGMPKGGWSDEFRTKKIALRKIAPGSFEYLPGKSFKITKPFYIGVFEITQKQYEMVMKDNPSDSKGDMRPVETVSYIDIRGPKKGLDWPKDGAVDNNSYLGKLRQKVGIDFDLPTEVQWEYACRAGTKGGFNVDGVEMVKLGKCRDNGGVSDKHVKVGSFMPNAWGLYDMHGNVWERCLDRGADEPDGRFVFFGWDSEPKETDTDPRGMATGSSRVVRGGGLCQPPSLCRSSARCRVGVGNRGTDVGFRLVCPAETAK
;
A
#
# COMPACT_ATOMS: atom_id res chain seq x y z
N MET A 1 -25.49 2.64 -23.13
CA MET A 1 -25.45 3.76 -22.16
C MET A 1 -26.72 3.88 -21.30
N LYS A 2 -27.94 4.03 -21.80
CA LYS A 2 -29.15 4.11 -20.93
C LYS A 2 -29.34 2.88 -20.01
N LYS A 3 -29.16 1.64 -20.50
CA LYS A 3 -29.24 0.42 -19.69
C LYS A 3 -28.16 0.36 -18.59
N MET A 4 -26.92 0.77 -18.88
CA MET A 4 -25.85 0.82 -17.87
C MET A 4 -26.12 1.87 -16.78
N MET A 5 -26.70 3.01 -17.12
CA MET A 5 -27.08 4.03 -16.12
C MET A 5 -28.22 3.56 -15.19
N THR A 6 -29.18 2.80 -15.70
CA THR A 6 -30.29 2.25 -14.88
C THR A 6 -29.80 1.17 -13.91
N ILE A 7 -28.82 0.35 -14.34
CA ILE A 7 -28.22 -0.71 -13.53
C ILE A 7 -27.27 -0.11 -12.46
N ALA A 8 -26.51 0.94 -12.80
CA ALA A 8 -25.70 1.67 -11.83
C ALA A 8 -26.54 2.33 -10.72
N PHE A 9 -27.75 2.79 -11.05
CA PHE A 9 -28.68 3.32 -10.05
C PHE A 9 -29.27 2.23 -9.13
N ALA A 10 -29.48 1.02 -9.62
CA ALA A 10 -29.95 -0.11 -8.81
C ALA A 10 -28.89 -0.58 -7.80
N LEU A 11 -27.60 -0.55 -8.18
CA LEU A 11 -26.49 -0.87 -7.26
C LEU A 11 -26.27 0.20 -6.18
N ALA A 12 -26.68 1.45 -6.42
CA ALA A 12 -26.57 2.54 -5.45
C ALA A 12 -27.63 2.49 -4.33
N ALA A 13 -28.65 1.64 -4.43
CA ALA A 13 -29.73 1.54 -3.44
C ALA A 13 -29.41 0.65 -2.23
N PHE A 14 -28.27 -0.05 -2.23
CA PHE A 14 -27.86 -0.99 -1.18
C PHE A 14 -27.00 -0.39 -0.06
N ALA A 15 -26.98 0.91 0.12
CA ALA A 15 -26.22 1.55 1.19
C ALA A 15 -27.02 1.56 2.51
N VAL A 16 -27.12 0.44 3.20
CA VAL A 16 -27.59 0.39 4.61
C VAL A 16 -26.74 -0.61 5.41
N LEU A 17 -26.31 -0.17 6.56
CA LEU A 17 -25.50 -0.82 7.60
C LEU A 17 -26.21 -2.02 8.28
N ALA A 18 -26.54 -3.06 7.55
CA ALA A 18 -27.04 -4.33 8.09
C ALA A 18 -26.60 -5.48 7.19
N MET A 19 -26.36 -6.66 7.77
CA MET A 19 -26.06 -7.90 7.03
C MET A 19 -26.98 -8.07 5.82
N PRO A 20 -26.45 -8.36 4.60
CA PRO A 20 -27.30 -8.63 3.44
C PRO A 20 -28.28 -9.76 3.74
N THR A 21 -29.55 -9.50 3.62
CA THR A 21 -30.59 -10.52 3.79
C THR A 21 -30.55 -11.54 2.66
N LYS A 22 -31.27 -12.65 2.80
CA LYS A 22 -31.41 -13.61 1.70
C LYS A 22 -32.04 -12.97 0.45
N GLU A 23 -32.90 -11.98 0.65
CA GLU A 23 -33.55 -11.22 -0.41
C GLU A 23 -32.53 -10.30 -1.11
N ASP A 24 -31.71 -9.57 -0.33
CA ASP A 24 -30.63 -8.73 -0.88
C ASP A 24 -29.64 -9.56 -1.70
N MET A 25 -29.27 -10.73 -1.23
CA MET A 25 -28.37 -11.65 -1.96
C MET A 25 -29.01 -12.19 -3.24
N ALA A 26 -30.32 -12.48 -3.24
CA ALA A 26 -31.03 -12.95 -4.43
C ALA A 26 -31.17 -11.84 -5.49
N GLU A 27 -31.46 -10.61 -5.06
CA GLU A 27 -31.53 -9.44 -5.94
C GLU A 27 -30.13 -9.12 -6.51
N ALA A 28 -29.09 -9.09 -5.68
CA ALA A 28 -27.71 -8.92 -6.11
C ALA A 28 -27.30 -9.99 -7.14
N GLN A 29 -27.65 -11.25 -6.91
CA GLN A 29 -27.38 -12.34 -7.84
C GLN A 29 -28.07 -12.11 -9.18
N SER A 30 -29.32 -11.63 -9.20
CA SER A 30 -30.05 -11.31 -10.43
C SER A 30 -29.38 -10.20 -11.24
N ILE A 31 -28.99 -9.11 -10.56
CA ILE A 31 -28.29 -7.97 -11.18
C ILE A 31 -26.92 -8.41 -11.73
N VAL A 32 -26.15 -9.16 -10.95
CA VAL A 32 -24.84 -9.67 -11.39
C VAL A 32 -24.97 -10.62 -12.57
N ASN A 33 -25.98 -11.48 -12.59
CA ASN A 33 -26.23 -12.38 -13.72
C ASN A 33 -26.52 -11.60 -15.00
N GLU A 34 -27.24 -10.47 -14.93
CA GLU A 34 -27.48 -9.59 -16.09
C GLU A 34 -26.21 -8.88 -16.54
N LEU A 35 -25.41 -8.35 -15.61
CA LEU A 35 -24.13 -7.69 -15.89
C LEU A 35 -23.11 -8.62 -16.54
N MET A 36 -23.02 -9.85 -16.05
CA MET A 36 -22.05 -10.86 -16.51
C MET A 36 -22.54 -11.65 -17.72
N LYS A 37 -23.78 -11.45 -18.15
CA LYS A 37 -24.43 -12.29 -19.17
C LYS A 37 -23.63 -12.42 -20.46
N ASP A 38 -23.13 -11.31 -20.99
CA ASP A 38 -22.40 -11.30 -22.26
C ASP A 38 -21.08 -12.06 -22.15
N HIS A 39 -20.34 -11.91 -21.04
CA HIS A 39 -19.11 -12.64 -20.75
C HIS A 39 -19.37 -14.14 -20.57
N VAL A 40 -20.39 -14.51 -19.79
CA VAL A 40 -20.75 -15.91 -19.56
C VAL A 40 -21.22 -16.58 -20.86
N ASP A 41 -22.02 -15.90 -21.67
CA ASP A 41 -22.51 -16.44 -22.95
C ASP A 41 -21.38 -16.53 -23.99
N ALA A 42 -20.43 -15.60 -24.00
CA ALA A 42 -19.23 -15.68 -24.82
C ALA A 42 -18.34 -16.85 -24.40
N ASN A 43 -18.19 -17.09 -23.09
CA ASN A 43 -17.45 -18.23 -22.56
C ASN A 43 -18.08 -19.57 -22.97
N LYS A 44 -19.41 -19.73 -22.80
CA LYS A 44 -20.15 -20.93 -23.22
C LYS A 44 -19.98 -21.23 -24.72
N LYS A 45 -19.82 -20.20 -25.55
CA LYS A 45 -19.59 -20.32 -26.99
C LYS A 45 -18.12 -20.47 -27.37
N GLY A 46 -17.20 -20.58 -26.39
CA GLY A 46 -15.77 -20.70 -26.61
C GLY A 46 -15.10 -19.44 -27.16
N LYS A 47 -15.78 -18.28 -27.09
CA LYS A 47 -15.26 -16.99 -27.55
C LYS A 47 -14.49 -16.23 -26.48
N GLU A 48 -14.65 -16.62 -25.22
CA GLU A 48 -13.98 -16.02 -24.05
C GLU A 48 -13.50 -17.10 -23.12
N SER A 49 -12.30 -16.95 -22.52
CA SER A 49 -11.74 -17.92 -21.59
C SER A 49 -12.36 -17.79 -20.18
N ASN A 50 -12.25 -18.84 -19.37
CA ASN A 50 -12.66 -18.76 -17.96
C ASN A 50 -11.91 -17.65 -17.21
N VAL A 51 -10.64 -17.43 -17.54
CA VAL A 51 -9.81 -16.37 -16.91
C VAL A 51 -10.37 -14.99 -17.24
N ALA A 52 -10.72 -14.74 -18.50
CA ALA A 52 -11.30 -13.46 -18.91
C ALA A 52 -12.65 -13.16 -18.22
N VAL A 53 -13.49 -14.17 -18.01
CA VAL A 53 -14.73 -14.02 -17.23
C VAL A 53 -14.42 -13.71 -15.76
N GLY A 54 -13.39 -14.37 -15.20
CA GLY A 54 -12.89 -14.06 -13.84
C GLY A 54 -12.39 -12.62 -13.73
N ASP A 55 -11.59 -12.16 -14.68
CA ASP A 55 -11.06 -10.78 -14.73
C ASP A 55 -12.21 -9.76 -14.85
N ALA A 56 -13.24 -10.04 -15.66
CA ALA A 56 -14.42 -9.19 -15.76
C ALA A 56 -15.19 -9.10 -14.43
N ALA A 57 -15.36 -10.23 -13.74
CA ALA A 57 -16.03 -10.27 -12.44
C ALA A 57 -15.25 -9.48 -11.37
N MET A 58 -13.92 -9.63 -11.32
CA MET A 58 -13.05 -8.84 -10.43
C MET A 58 -13.13 -7.34 -10.72
N ALA A 59 -13.16 -6.96 -12.01
CA ALA A 59 -13.27 -5.55 -12.39
C ALA A 59 -14.61 -4.95 -11.94
N LEU A 60 -15.71 -5.67 -12.14
CA LEU A 60 -17.03 -5.23 -11.69
C LEU A 60 -17.15 -5.19 -10.16
N ALA A 61 -16.49 -6.11 -9.44
CA ALA A 61 -16.49 -6.13 -7.98
C ALA A 61 -15.84 -4.87 -7.37
N LYS A 62 -14.82 -4.31 -8.03
CA LYS A 62 -14.16 -3.06 -7.61
C LYS A 62 -15.09 -1.84 -7.66
N ASP A 63 -16.03 -1.84 -8.60
CA ASP A 63 -16.97 -0.73 -8.81
C ASP A 63 -18.35 -0.98 -8.17
N ALA A 64 -18.56 -2.17 -7.57
CA ALA A 64 -19.83 -2.54 -6.98
C ALA A 64 -20.15 -1.69 -5.74
N GLN A 65 -21.37 -1.14 -5.72
CA GLN A 65 -21.89 -0.32 -4.63
C GLN A 65 -22.72 -1.18 -3.69
N GLY A 66 -22.10 -1.95 -2.81
CA GLY A 66 -22.77 -2.80 -1.82
C GLY A 66 -22.13 -4.18 -1.70
N GLU A 67 -22.04 -4.67 -0.47
CA GLU A 67 -21.33 -5.90 -0.13
C GLU A 67 -21.94 -7.14 -0.79
N ALA A 68 -23.28 -7.22 -0.89
CA ALA A 68 -23.96 -8.35 -1.52
C ALA A 68 -23.56 -8.53 -2.99
N ALA A 69 -23.59 -7.45 -3.78
CA ALA A 69 -23.21 -7.50 -5.19
C ALA A 69 -21.71 -7.80 -5.35
N LYS A 70 -20.87 -7.18 -4.53
CA LYS A 70 -19.44 -7.42 -4.48
C LYS A 70 -19.11 -8.87 -4.15
N LEU A 71 -19.74 -9.42 -3.12
CA LEU A 71 -19.58 -10.82 -2.72
C LEU A 71 -19.97 -11.80 -3.84
N VAL A 72 -21.08 -11.56 -4.54
CA VAL A 72 -21.53 -12.39 -5.67
C VAL A 72 -20.51 -12.36 -6.81
N LEU A 73 -19.99 -11.18 -7.17
CA LEU A 73 -18.97 -11.01 -8.20
C LEU A 73 -17.66 -11.72 -7.84
N LEU A 74 -17.17 -11.55 -6.61
CA LEU A 74 -15.96 -12.19 -6.13
C LEU A 74 -16.08 -13.72 -6.09
N LYS A 75 -17.21 -14.27 -5.63
CA LYS A 75 -17.50 -15.72 -5.72
C LYS A 75 -17.49 -16.22 -7.17
N GLY A 76 -17.99 -15.41 -8.10
CA GLY A 76 -17.91 -15.65 -9.54
C GLY A 76 -16.47 -15.73 -10.01
N ALA A 77 -15.65 -14.74 -9.67
CA ALA A 77 -14.23 -14.67 -10.01
C ALA A 77 -13.47 -15.91 -9.50
N VAL A 78 -13.61 -16.26 -8.22
CA VAL A 78 -13.00 -17.48 -7.64
C VAL A 78 -13.34 -18.72 -8.47
N THR A 79 -14.62 -18.87 -8.85
CA THR A 79 -15.11 -20.01 -9.60
C THR A 79 -14.49 -20.10 -11.00
N TYR A 80 -14.44 -18.97 -11.72
CA TYR A 80 -13.92 -18.94 -13.08
C TYR A 80 -12.39 -19.05 -13.11
N TYR A 81 -11.67 -18.44 -12.19
CA TYR A 81 -10.22 -18.62 -12.06
C TYR A 81 -9.85 -20.08 -11.73
N ALA A 82 -10.55 -20.72 -10.80
CA ALA A 82 -10.33 -22.13 -10.50
C ALA A 82 -10.58 -23.04 -11.71
N ARG A 83 -11.64 -22.79 -12.50
CA ARG A 83 -11.91 -23.47 -13.77
C ARG A 83 -10.85 -23.22 -14.83
N GLY A 84 -10.30 -21.99 -14.87
CA GLY A 84 -9.20 -21.58 -15.75
C GLY A 84 -7.84 -22.10 -15.31
N LYS A 85 -7.74 -22.72 -14.13
CA LYS A 85 -6.51 -23.19 -13.46
C LYS A 85 -5.56 -22.05 -13.03
N GLU A 86 -6.08 -20.83 -12.91
CA GLU A 86 -5.39 -19.66 -12.38
C GLU A 86 -5.59 -19.60 -10.85
N TYR A 87 -4.91 -20.51 -10.14
CA TYR A 87 -5.16 -20.71 -8.71
C TYR A 87 -4.66 -19.57 -7.83
N GLU A 88 -3.62 -18.84 -8.25
CA GLU A 88 -3.15 -17.64 -7.55
C GLU A 88 -4.20 -16.52 -7.63
N LYS A 89 -4.79 -16.29 -8.79
CA LYS A 89 -5.90 -15.33 -8.94
C LYS A 89 -7.15 -15.77 -8.17
N ALA A 90 -7.41 -17.09 -8.09
CA ALA A 90 -8.50 -17.62 -7.27
C ALA A 90 -8.24 -17.37 -5.78
N ALA A 91 -7.00 -17.54 -5.32
CA ALA A 91 -6.60 -17.23 -3.94
C ALA A 91 -6.76 -15.72 -3.64
N GLU A 92 -6.28 -14.85 -4.52
CA GLU A 92 -6.44 -13.39 -4.42
C GLU A 92 -7.93 -12.97 -4.31
N ALA A 93 -8.80 -13.57 -5.12
CA ALA A 93 -10.23 -13.30 -5.05
C ALA A 93 -10.87 -13.78 -3.72
N VAL A 94 -10.41 -14.89 -3.14
CA VAL A 94 -10.86 -15.33 -1.80
C VAL A 94 -10.37 -14.36 -0.72
N GLU A 95 -9.12 -13.95 -0.78
CA GLU A 95 -8.55 -12.97 0.16
C GLU A 95 -9.27 -11.62 0.09
N THR A 96 -9.63 -11.18 -1.12
CA THR A 96 -10.46 -9.98 -1.31
C THR A 96 -11.83 -10.13 -0.62
N ILE A 97 -12.45 -11.31 -0.68
CA ILE A 97 -13.68 -11.57 0.09
C ILE A 97 -13.41 -11.43 1.59
N MET A 98 -12.30 -12.01 2.08
CA MET A 98 -11.94 -12.01 3.50
C MET A 98 -11.61 -10.62 4.04
N SER A 99 -11.09 -9.71 3.20
CA SER A 99 -10.62 -8.38 3.59
C SER A 99 -11.63 -7.26 3.37
N GLU A 100 -12.54 -7.43 2.42
CA GLU A 100 -13.40 -6.33 1.98
C GLU A 100 -14.89 -6.58 2.21
N ILE A 101 -15.27 -7.76 2.74
CA ILE A 101 -16.65 -8.13 3.06
C ILE A 101 -16.72 -8.51 4.53
N ASP A 102 -17.26 -7.63 5.35
CA ASP A 102 -17.26 -7.78 6.82
C ASP A 102 -18.15 -8.93 7.31
N ASP A 103 -19.20 -9.27 6.61
CA ASP A 103 -20.27 -10.17 7.07
C ASP A 103 -20.20 -11.61 6.50
N VAL A 104 -19.09 -12.00 5.86
CA VAL A 104 -18.91 -13.36 5.36
C VAL A 104 -18.54 -14.31 6.49
N THR A 105 -19.42 -15.27 6.77
CA THR A 105 -19.16 -16.27 7.81
C THR A 105 -18.03 -17.23 7.43
N PRO A 106 -17.25 -17.75 8.40
CA PRO A 106 -16.25 -18.79 8.15
C PRO A 106 -16.83 -20.02 7.41
N THR A 107 -18.07 -20.38 7.69
CA THR A 107 -18.77 -21.50 7.02
C THR A 107 -19.02 -21.21 5.54
N GLU A 108 -19.36 -19.99 5.19
CA GLU A 108 -19.57 -19.57 3.80
C GLU A 108 -18.25 -19.54 3.01
N LEU A 109 -17.20 -18.99 3.62
CA LEU A 109 -15.84 -19.00 3.07
C LEU A 109 -15.34 -20.44 2.84
N ASP A 110 -15.57 -21.35 3.79
CA ASP A 110 -15.22 -22.77 3.66
C ASP A 110 -15.89 -23.40 2.44
N GLY A 111 -17.17 -23.09 2.22
CA GLY A 111 -17.90 -23.52 1.03
C GLY A 111 -17.30 -23.02 -0.29
N ILE A 112 -16.84 -21.76 -0.32
CA ILE A 112 -16.20 -21.15 -1.49
C ILE A 112 -14.86 -21.84 -1.78
N VAL A 113 -13.99 -21.93 -0.76
CA VAL A 113 -12.64 -22.48 -0.90
C VAL A 113 -12.65 -23.99 -1.19
N LYS A 114 -13.56 -24.74 -0.58
CA LYS A 114 -13.77 -26.17 -0.91
C LYS A 114 -14.12 -26.38 -2.38
N LYS A 115 -15.00 -25.55 -2.94
CA LYS A 115 -15.34 -25.61 -4.38
C LYS A 115 -14.14 -25.25 -5.25
N ALA A 116 -13.37 -24.22 -4.90
CA ALA A 116 -12.19 -23.81 -5.66
C ALA A 116 -11.06 -24.83 -5.64
N THR A 117 -10.93 -25.61 -4.55
CA THR A 117 -9.91 -26.64 -4.38
C THR A 117 -10.36 -28.06 -4.76
N ALA A 118 -11.61 -28.23 -5.21
CA ALA A 118 -12.14 -29.55 -5.61
C ALA A 118 -11.32 -30.12 -6.76
N ASN A 119 -10.78 -31.35 -6.56
CA ASN A 119 -9.95 -32.05 -7.53
C ASN A 119 -8.64 -31.35 -7.94
N VAL A 120 -8.17 -30.39 -7.15
CA VAL A 120 -6.90 -29.67 -7.36
C VAL A 120 -5.84 -30.30 -6.44
N PRO A 121 -4.69 -30.75 -6.96
CA PRO A 121 -3.58 -31.17 -6.12
C PRO A 121 -2.99 -29.97 -5.36
N GLU A 122 -2.72 -30.12 -4.06
CA GLU A 122 -2.17 -29.06 -3.20
C GLU A 122 -0.92 -28.40 -3.78
N LYS A 123 -0.02 -29.21 -4.38
CA LYS A 123 1.21 -28.72 -5.04
C LYS A 123 0.97 -27.71 -6.15
N LYS A 124 -0.23 -27.67 -6.75
CA LYS A 124 -0.59 -26.74 -7.84
C LYS A 124 -1.24 -25.46 -7.34
N ALA A 125 -1.68 -25.42 -6.08
CA ALA A 125 -2.39 -24.29 -5.50
C ALA A 125 -2.02 -24.13 -4.02
N PRO A 126 -0.73 -24.01 -3.65
CA PRO A 126 -0.29 -24.02 -2.24
C PRO A 126 -0.96 -22.91 -1.43
N ARG A 127 -1.06 -21.69 -1.97
CA ARG A 127 -1.70 -20.54 -1.32
C ARG A 127 -3.19 -20.78 -1.07
N LEU A 128 -3.92 -21.28 -2.05
CA LEU A 128 -5.34 -21.58 -1.90
C LEU A 128 -5.61 -22.69 -0.87
N PHE A 129 -4.69 -23.67 -0.73
CA PHE A 129 -4.78 -24.70 0.30
C PHE A 129 -4.38 -24.18 1.70
N ALA A 130 -3.46 -23.23 1.80
CA ALA A 130 -3.18 -22.52 3.04
C ALA A 130 -4.41 -21.74 3.53
N ILE A 131 -5.08 -21.00 2.65
CA ILE A 131 -6.36 -20.34 2.93
C ILE A 131 -7.41 -21.36 3.39
N LYS A 132 -7.54 -22.50 2.70
CA LYS A 132 -8.47 -23.57 3.09
C LYS A 132 -8.23 -24.07 4.52
N LYS A 133 -6.97 -24.26 4.89
CA LYS A 133 -6.60 -24.69 6.26
C LYS A 133 -6.98 -23.61 7.29
N ALA A 134 -6.67 -22.35 7.01
CA ALA A 134 -6.99 -21.22 7.88
C ALA A 134 -8.51 -21.06 8.07
N VAL A 135 -9.29 -21.12 6.98
CA VAL A 135 -10.76 -21.04 7.02
C VAL A 135 -11.36 -22.21 7.80
N ALA A 136 -10.86 -23.44 7.60
CA ALA A 136 -11.32 -24.60 8.36
C ALA A 136 -11.07 -24.47 9.88
N SER A 137 -9.95 -23.85 10.27
CA SER A 137 -9.65 -23.53 11.67
C SER A 137 -10.63 -22.49 12.23
N ARG A 138 -10.97 -21.44 11.45
CA ARG A 138 -11.97 -20.44 11.83
C ARG A 138 -13.37 -21.04 12.02
N VAL A 139 -13.79 -21.96 11.15
CA VAL A 139 -15.09 -22.66 11.30
C VAL A 139 -15.16 -23.44 12.62
N LYS A 140 -14.08 -24.14 12.99
CA LYS A 140 -14.01 -24.85 14.29
C LYS A 140 -14.00 -23.86 15.45
N ALA A 141 -13.22 -22.78 15.35
CA ALA A 141 -13.13 -21.76 16.38
C ALA A 141 -14.48 -21.08 16.63
N GLU A 142 -15.23 -20.75 15.58
CA GLU A 142 -16.57 -20.13 15.69
C GLU A 142 -17.55 -20.99 16.49
N ALA A 143 -17.59 -22.29 16.19
CA ALA A 143 -18.48 -23.23 16.91
C ALA A 143 -18.10 -23.31 18.41
N THR A 144 -16.80 -23.36 18.72
CA THR A 144 -16.29 -23.41 20.09
C THR A 144 -16.48 -22.10 20.83
N LEU A 145 -16.31 -20.94 20.17
CA LEU A 145 -16.55 -19.62 20.76
C LEU A 145 -17.99 -19.46 21.25
N ARG A 146 -18.98 -19.90 20.47
CA ARG A 146 -20.39 -19.86 20.87
C ARG A 146 -20.66 -20.63 22.16
N ASP A 147 -20.02 -21.81 22.33
CA ASP A 147 -20.12 -22.61 23.56
C ASP A 147 -19.40 -21.91 24.73
N LEU A 148 -18.21 -21.34 24.49
CA LEU A 148 -17.44 -20.60 25.49
C LEU A 148 -18.16 -19.32 25.94
N ASP A 149 -18.78 -18.58 25.04
CA ASP A 149 -19.60 -17.39 25.37
C ASP A 149 -20.73 -17.75 26.31
N ALA A 150 -21.40 -18.87 26.08
CA ALA A 150 -22.47 -19.33 26.98
C ALA A 150 -21.92 -19.72 28.36
N LYS A 151 -20.76 -20.39 28.43
CA LYS A 151 -20.12 -20.78 29.69
C LYS A 151 -19.56 -19.58 30.45
N LEU A 152 -18.98 -18.60 29.77
CA LEU A 152 -18.47 -17.35 30.35
C LEU A 152 -19.58 -16.47 30.91
N LYS A 153 -20.80 -16.50 30.36
CA LYS A 153 -21.98 -15.86 30.96
C LYS A 153 -22.34 -16.45 32.32
N ALA A 154 -22.12 -17.76 32.48
CA ALA A 154 -22.41 -18.44 33.76
C ALA A 154 -21.23 -18.34 34.74
N ALA A 155 -19.99 -18.26 34.26
CA ALA A 155 -18.79 -18.17 35.08
C ALA A 155 -17.83 -17.10 34.52
N PRO A 156 -18.13 -15.81 34.67
CA PRO A 156 -17.41 -14.72 34.02
C PRO A 156 -15.96 -14.58 34.47
N ASP A 157 -15.60 -15.05 35.65
CA ASP A 157 -14.26 -14.95 36.23
C ASP A 157 -13.41 -16.21 36.06
N ASP A 158 -13.90 -17.21 35.32
CA ASP A 158 -13.12 -18.42 35.03
C ASP A 158 -11.98 -18.11 34.10
N ALA A 159 -10.76 -18.11 34.65
CA ALA A 159 -9.53 -17.78 33.92
C ALA A 159 -9.21 -18.81 32.82
N GLY A 160 -9.60 -20.08 32.98
CA GLY A 160 -9.40 -21.13 31.99
C GLY A 160 -10.30 -20.93 30.77
N LEU A 161 -11.58 -20.62 31.00
CA LEU A 161 -12.52 -20.33 29.92
C LEU A 161 -12.14 -19.03 29.21
N ARG A 162 -11.79 -17.96 29.93
CA ARG A 162 -11.29 -16.69 29.32
C ARG A 162 -10.04 -16.90 28.49
N ARG A 163 -9.09 -17.68 28.97
CA ARG A 163 -7.88 -18.00 28.23
C ARG A 163 -8.19 -18.67 26.89
N ARG A 164 -9.01 -19.74 26.89
CA ARG A 164 -9.43 -20.41 25.67
C ARG A 164 -10.22 -19.51 24.73
N HIS A 165 -11.08 -18.67 25.28
CA HIS A 165 -11.84 -17.70 24.51
C HIS A 165 -10.91 -16.69 23.80
N ALA A 166 -9.93 -16.12 24.51
CA ALA A 166 -8.93 -15.23 23.94
C ALA A 166 -8.08 -15.92 22.85
N GLU A 167 -7.66 -17.17 23.06
CA GLU A 167 -6.92 -17.97 22.08
C GLU A 167 -7.73 -18.16 20.78
N LEU A 168 -9.01 -18.44 20.86
CA LEU A 168 -9.88 -18.59 19.69
C LEU A 168 -10.22 -17.26 19.02
N LEU A 169 -10.23 -16.16 19.75
CA LEU A 169 -10.31 -14.82 19.16
C LEU A 169 -9.11 -14.51 18.26
N VAL A 170 -7.89 -15.01 18.58
CA VAL A 170 -6.72 -14.92 17.67
C VAL A 170 -6.99 -15.68 16.38
N VAL A 171 -7.54 -16.90 16.45
CA VAL A 171 -7.90 -17.69 15.27
C VAL A 171 -8.91 -16.97 14.37
N MET A 172 -9.86 -16.24 15.01
CA MET A 172 -10.87 -15.47 14.28
C MET A 172 -10.34 -14.14 13.71
N GLY A 173 -9.10 -13.77 14.02
CA GLY A 173 -8.51 -12.49 13.60
C GLY A 173 -8.89 -11.30 14.50
N ASN A 174 -9.62 -11.52 15.60
CA ASN A 174 -10.01 -10.45 16.53
C ASN A 174 -8.94 -10.22 17.60
N LEU A 175 -7.74 -9.86 17.11
CA LEU A 175 -6.53 -9.78 17.91
C LEU A 175 -6.64 -8.77 19.06
N LYS A 176 -7.21 -7.59 18.81
CA LYS A 176 -7.34 -6.56 19.86
C LYS A 176 -8.12 -7.07 21.06
N LYS A 177 -9.29 -7.67 20.82
CA LYS A 177 -10.12 -8.24 21.89
C LYS A 177 -9.41 -9.41 22.59
N ALA A 178 -8.70 -10.26 21.82
CA ALA A 178 -7.89 -11.33 22.36
C ALA A 178 -6.83 -10.81 23.34
N LEU A 179 -6.06 -9.79 22.96
CA LEU A 179 -5.03 -9.19 23.81
C LEU A 179 -5.62 -8.51 25.05
N GLU A 180 -6.75 -7.84 24.95
CA GLU A 180 -7.47 -7.25 26.09
C GLU A 180 -7.88 -8.35 27.10
N GLU A 181 -8.39 -9.48 26.62
CA GLU A 181 -8.74 -10.62 27.47
C GLU A 181 -7.52 -11.30 28.10
N PHE A 182 -6.45 -11.53 27.31
CA PHE A 182 -5.18 -12.02 27.85
C PHE A 182 -4.60 -11.08 28.90
N ALA A 183 -4.65 -9.77 28.66
CA ALA A 183 -4.16 -8.76 29.61
C ALA A 183 -4.91 -8.80 30.95
N ALA A 184 -6.19 -9.16 30.94
CA ALA A 184 -7.03 -9.30 32.13
C ALA A 184 -6.70 -10.57 32.95
N LEU A 185 -6.10 -11.60 32.33
CA LEU A 185 -5.73 -12.84 33.04
C LEU A 185 -4.59 -12.65 34.05
N GLY A 186 -3.75 -11.60 33.89
CA GLY A 186 -2.58 -11.39 34.73
C GLY A 186 -1.45 -12.40 34.48
N GLY A 187 -0.49 -12.49 35.41
CA GLY A 187 0.66 -13.38 35.28
C GLY A 187 1.54 -13.06 34.05
N GLY A 188 2.28 -14.06 33.57
CA GLY A 188 3.16 -13.92 32.40
C GLY A 188 2.39 -13.58 31.11
N VAL A 189 1.27 -14.23 30.88
CA VAL A 189 0.42 -13.99 29.69
C VAL A 189 -0.10 -12.57 29.69
N GLY A 190 -0.70 -12.12 30.82
CA GLY A 190 -1.25 -10.78 30.92
C GLY A 190 -0.18 -9.69 30.81
N LYS A 191 1.03 -9.93 31.33
CA LYS A 191 2.16 -9.02 31.20
C LYS A 191 2.55 -8.84 29.71
N ASN A 192 2.76 -9.94 28.99
CA ASN A 192 3.18 -9.89 27.59
C ASN A 192 2.11 -9.31 26.67
N ALA A 193 0.83 -9.61 26.91
CA ALA A 193 -0.28 -8.99 26.18
C ALA A 193 -0.33 -7.47 26.38
N LYS A 194 -0.09 -6.96 27.60
CA LYS A 194 0.00 -5.53 27.88
C LYS A 194 1.21 -4.90 27.21
N GLU A 195 2.38 -5.55 27.25
CA GLU A 195 3.60 -5.08 26.58
C GLU A 195 3.40 -4.97 25.07
N GLU A 196 2.65 -5.90 24.47
CA GLU A 196 2.29 -5.83 23.06
C GLU A 196 1.34 -4.68 22.76
N LEU A 197 0.30 -4.50 23.58
CA LEU A 197 -0.63 -3.36 23.48
C LEU A 197 0.09 -2.01 23.64
N ASP A 198 1.17 -1.98 24.43
CA ASP A 198 2.06 -0.83 24.61
C ASP A 198 3.12 -0.68 23.47
N GLY A 199 3.12 -1.56 22.47
CA GLY A 199 3.97 -1.48 21.30
C GLY A 199 5.36 -2.13 21.43
N LYS A 200 5.61 -2.95 22.45
CA LYS A 200 6.87 -3.70 22.62
C LYS A 200 6.82 -5.01 21.84
N THR A 201 7.45 -5.05 20.69
CA THR A 201 7.26 -6.13 19.72
C THR A 201 8.19 -7.34 19.91
N ALA A 202 9.49 -7.13 20.11
CA ALA A 202 10.47 -8.22 20.15
C ALA A 202 10.23 -9.20 21.30
N ALA A 203 9.97 -8.70 22.52
CA ALA A 203 9.71 -9.54 23.68
C ALA A 203 8.37 -10.28 23.59
N ALA A 204 7.35 -9.61 23.06
CA ALA A 204 6.06 -10.22 22.81
C ALA A 204 6.15 -11.33 21.74
N ALA A 205 6.95 -11.14 20.68
CA ALA A 205 7.18 -12.14 19.65
C ALA A 205 7.80 -13.43 20.22
N ASP A 206 8.84 -13.31 21.04
CA ASP A 206 9.46 -14.46 21.70
C ASP A 206 8.47 -15.21 22.59
N PHE A 207 7.68 -14.46 23.39
CA PHE A 207 6.67 -15.04 24.26
C PHE A 207 5.59 -15.81 23.49
N TRP A 208 4.98 -15.19 22.46
CA TRP A 208 3.91 -15.83 21.70
C TRP A 208 4.42 -17.00 20.84
N TRP A 209 5.67 -16.97 20.41
CA TRP A 209 6.28 -18.09 19.70
C TRP A 209 6.38 -19.36 20.56
N ASP A 210 6.78 -19.19 21.81
CA ASP A 210 6.96 -20.28 22.77
C ASP A 210 5.68 -20.58 23.57
N TYR A 211 4.60 -19.84 23.31
CA TYR A 211 3.32 -20.00 23.99
C TYR A 211 2.66 -21.34 23.64
N SER A 212 2.21 -22.06 24.68
CA SER A 212 1.46 -23.30 24.54
C SER A 212 -0.02 -23.03 24.79
N PRO A 213 -0.86 -22.99 23.74
CA PRO A 213 -2.27 -22.72 23.89
C PRO A 213 -3.03 -23.87 24.57
N ALA A 214 -4.04 -23.55 25.34
CA ALA A 214 -4.96 -24.52 25.93
C ALA A 214 -5.92 -25.11 24.89
N ASP A 215 -6.21 -24.35 23.83
CA ASP A 215 -6.96 -24.84 22.67
C ASP A 215 -6.02 -25.21 21.52
N PRO A 216 -6.00 -26.49 21.09
CA PRO A 216 -5.09 -26.95 20.02
C PRO A 216 -5.31 -26.25 18.69
N THR A 217 -6.51 -25.70 18.41
CA THR A 217 -6.83 -25.00 17.17
C THR A 217 -6.12 -23.65 17.05
N ALA A 218 -5.69 -23.08 18.20
CA ALA A 218 -5.05 -21.76 18.23
C ALA A 218 -3.54 -21.78 17.97
N GLY A 219 -2.89 -22.97 17.98
CA GLY A 219 -1.43 -23.07 17.93
C GLY A 219 -0.80 -22.40 16.72
N ASP A 220 -1.28 -22.73 15.52
CA ASP A 220 -0.75 -22.15 14.28
C ASP A 220 -1.04 -20.66 14.19
N SER A 221 -2.25 -20.20 14.56
CA SER A 221 -2.61 -18.77 14.50
C SER A 221 -1.83 -17.91 15.50
N ILE A 222 -1.51 -18.44 16.68
CA ILE A 222 -0.68 -17.72 17.66
C ILE A 222 0.77 -17.63 17.19
N LYS A 223 1.31 -18.70 16.57
CA LYS A 223 2.65 -18.65 15.97
C LYS A 223 2.73 -17.73 14.77
N GLU A 224 1.70 -17.71 13.92
CA GLU A 224 1.57 -16.77 12.81
C GLU A 224 1.54 -15.32 13.32
N HIS A 225 0.82 -15.06 14.40
CA HIS A 225 0.84 -13.78 15.10
C HIS A 225 2.26 -13.43 15.61
N ALA A 226 2.94 -14.37 16.26
CA ALA A 226 4.34 -14.19 16.70
C ALA A 226 5.28 -13.91 15.52
N ALA A 227 5.11 -14.62 14.39
CA ALA A 227 5.88 -14.36 13.17
C ALA A 227 5.66 -12.94 12.64
N THR A 228 4.43 -12.42 12.73
CA THR A 228 4.11 -11.04 12.37
C THR A 228 4.80 -10.03 13.30
N LEU A 229 4.85 -10.31 14.60
CA LEU A 229 5.59 -9.48 15.55
C LEU A 229 7.11 -9.52 15.30
N TYR A 230 7.69 -10.68 14.92
CA TYR A 230 9.09 -10.76 14.52
C TYR A 230 9.38 -9.91 13.28
N ARG A 231 8.54 -9.97 12.24
CA ARG A 231 8.68 -9.09 11.07
C ARG A 231 8.67 -7.62 11.46
N ARG A 232 7.78 -7.26 12.37
CA ARG A 232 7.67 -5.89 12.90
C ARG A 232 8.93 -5.50 13.70
N ALA A 233 9.42 -6.36 14.60
CA ALA A 233 10.62 -6.11 15.38
C ALA A 233 11.88 -5.99 14.50
N LEU A 234 11.97 -6.81 13.45
CA LEU A 234 13.02 -6.74 12.43
C LEU A 234 12.97 -5.43 11.64
N ALA A 235 11.79 -5.02 11.22
CA ALA A 235 11.56 -3.75 10.50
C ALA A 235 11.90 -2.53 11.36
N ASN A 236 11.62 -2.59 12.67
CA ASN A 236 11.92 -1.52 13.63
C ASN A 236 13.39 -1.50 14.09
N GLY A 237 14.21 -2.47 13.67
CA GLY A 237 15.61 -2.57 14.14
C GLY A 237 15.76 -2.93 15.61
N GLU A 238 14.74 -3.56 16.23
CA GLU A 238 14.75 -3.97 17.65
C GLU A 238 15.65 -5.18 17.92
N LEU A 239 16.11 -5.87 16.87
CA LEU A 239 16.82 -7.14 16.95
C LEU A 239 18.15 -7.08 16.20
N GLU A 240 19.22 -7.52 16.86
CA GLU A 240 20.59 -7.59 16.32
C GLU A 240 21.21 -8.98 16.49
N GLY A 241 22.24 -9.28 15.69
CA GLY A 241 23.06 -10.48 15.79
C GLY A 241 22.26 -11.78 15.72
N LEU A 242 22.51 -12.72 16.65
CA LEU A 242 21.84 -14.03 16.67
C LEU A 242 20.32 -13.95 16.87
N LYS A 243 19.82 -12.93 17.61
CA LYS A 243 18.39 -12.72 17.79
C LYS A 243 17.71 -12.32 16.48
N ARG A 244 18.36 -11.50 15.67
CA ARG A 244 17.91 -11.14 14.34
C ARG A 244 17.77 -12.38 13.44
N ASN A 245 18.82 -13.20 13.36
CA ASN A 245 18.82 -14.43 12.55
C ASN A 245 17.70 -15.42 12.97
N LEU A 246 17.47 -15.55 14.28
CA LEU A 246 16.39 -16.39 14.80
C LEU A 246 15.00 -15.84 14.44
N ALA A 247 14.82 -14.53 14.57
CA ALA A 247 13.57 -13.85 14.22
C ALA A 247 13.28 -13.96 12.71
N GLU A 248 14.28 -13.78 11.85
CA GLU A 248 14.16 -13.96 10.39
C GLU A 248 13.72 -15.40 10.06
N LYS A 249 14.31 -16.40 10.70
CA LYS A 249 13.93 -17.80 10.52
C LYS A 249 12.49 -18.07 10.95
N ARG A 250 12.10 -17.62 12.16
CA ARG A 250 10.75 -17.81 12.70
C ARG A 250 9.70 -17.05 11.88
N ALA A 251 10.03 -15.84 11.42
CA ALA A 251 9.16 -15.07 10.53
C ALA A 251 8.93 -15.74 9.18
N ALA A 252 9.92 -16.46 8.65
CA ALA A 252 9.83 -17.18 7.38
C ALA A 252 9.03 -18.50 7.47
N GLU A 253 8.82 -19.07 8.67
CA GLU A 253 8.02 -20.28 8.83
C GLU A 253 6.53 -20.08 8.52
N PHE A 254 6.04 -18.86 8.65
CA PHE A 254 4.67 -18.47 8.32
C PHE A 254 4.70 -17.38 7.25
N GLU A 255 4.56 -17.77 5.97
CA GLU A 255 4.31 -16.77 4.92
C GLU A 255 2.97 -16.08 5.18
N PRO A 256 2.91 -14.74 5.07
CA PRO A 256 1.64 -14.03 5.26
C PRO A 256 0.63 -14.50 4.20
N VAL A 257 -0.52 -14.96 4.67
CA VAL A 257 -1.68 -15.30 3.83
C VAL A 257 -2.40 -14.02 3.36
N LEU A 258 -1.96 -12.86 3.85
CA LEU A 258 -2.57 -11.55 3.60
C LEU A 258 -2.16 -10.99 2.23
N SER A 259 -3.10 -10.35 1.56
CA SER A 259 -2.82 -9.57 0.36
C SER A 259 -1.84 -8.43 0.67
N ALA A 260 -1.02 -8.04 -0.31
CA ALA A 260 -0.08 -6.93 -0.15
C ALA A 260 -0.75 -5.62 0.37
N ASN A 261 -2.05 -5.44 0.12
CA ASN A 261 -2.83 -4.30 0.59
C ASN A 261 -3.11 -4.33 2.10
N GLU A 262 -3.41 -5.49 2.68
CA GLU A 262 -3.66 -5.60 4.13
C GLU A 262 -2.38 -5.48 4.95
N GLU A 263 -1.25 -6.01 4.45
CA GLU A 263 0.07 -5.73 5.05
C GLU A 263 0.38 -4.23 5.02
N CYS A 264 0.08 -3.54 3.92
CA CYS A 264 0.26 -2.10 3.79
C CYS A 264 -0.61 -1.30 4.77
N ASP A 265 -1.89 -1.62 4.86
CA ASP A 265 -2.82 -0.90 5.72
C ASP A 265 -2.55 -1.21 7.21
N THR A 266 -2.21 -2.46 7.53
CA THR A 266 -1.82 -2.87 8.89
C THR A 266 -0.48 -2.25 9.30
N LEU A 267 0.53 -2.25 8.41
CA LEU A 267 1.82 -1.62 8.68
C LEU A 267 1.67 -0.09 8.77
N ALA A 268 0.86 0.52 7.91
CA ALA A 268 0.55 1.95 7.96
C ALA A 268 -0.18 2.32 9.26
N ALA A 269 -1.14 1.50 9.72
CA ALA A 269 -1.81 1.69 11.00
C ALA A 269 -0.87 1.47 12.19
N GLN A 270 0.04 0.49 12.10
CA GLN A 270 1.06 0.22 13.11
C GLN A 270 2.12 1.33 13.18
N MET A 271 2.56 1.86 12.03
CA MET A 271 3.44 3.02 11.98
C MET A 271 2.79 4.26 12.61
N ALA A 272 1.46 4.43 12.46
CA ALA A 272 0.73 5.49 13.12
C ALA A 272 0.74 5.37 14.66
N VAL A 273 0.76 4.15 15.19
CA VAL A 273 0.82 3.88 16.65
C VAL A 273 2.25 4.07 17.20
N THR A 274 3.28 3.73 16.40
CA THR A 274 4.70 3.81 16.80
C THR A 274 5.35 5.14 16.44
N GLU A 275 4.71 5.93 15.58
CA GLU A 275 5.24 7.21 15.15
C GLU A 275 5.32 8.18 16.34
N ARG A 276 6.55 8.61 16.64
CA ARG A 276 6.78 9.63 17.66
C ARG A 276 6.05 10.90 17.24
N LYS A 277 5.03 11.32 17.99
CA LYS A 277 4.29 12.54 17.70
C LYS A 277 5.25 13.73 17.69
N GLU A 278 5.43 14.31 16.54
CA GLU A 278 6.22 15.54 16.36
C GLU A 278 5.29 16.62 15.85
N LYS A 279 5.36 17.81 16.48
CA LYS A 279 4.51 18.95 16.09
C LYS A 279 4.68 19.25 14.60
N GLY A 280 3.59 19.17 13.86
CA GLY A 280 3.57 19.42 12.43
C GLY A 280 4.36 18.38 11.63
N LEU A 281 4.34 17.12 12.04
CA LEU A 281 5.01 16.03 11.32
C LEU A 281 4.51 15.86 9.89
N TYR A 282 3.22 16.12 9.67
CA TYR A 282 2.64 16.17 8.33
C TYR A 282 2.03 17.54 8.05
N MET A 283 2.15 17.96 6.80
CA MET A 283 1.39 19.05 6.21
C MET A 283 0.37 18.47 5.22
N VAL A 284 -0.88 18.86 5.37
CA VAL A 284 -1.97 18.45 4.47
C VAL A 284 -2.48 19.67 3.74
N VAL A 285 -2.54 19.57 2.41
CA VAL A 285 -3.05 20.62 1.52
C VAL A 285 -4.38 20.18 0.93
N ASP A 286 -5.45 20.85 1.28
CA ASP A 286 -6.79 20.63 0.74
C ASP A 286 -6.98 21.44 -0.55
N LEU A 287 -6.96 20.76 -1.70
CA LEU A 287 -7.07 21.38 -3.02
C LEU A 287 -8.47 21.98 -3.33
N SER A 288 -9.47 21.73 -2.49
CA SER A 288 -10.77 22.39 -2.59
C SER A 288 -10.77 23.82 -2.01
N LYS A 289 -9.73 24.19 -1.25
CA LYS A 289 -9.57 25.45 -0.54
C LYS A 289 -8.47 26.32 -1.14
N ILE A 290 -8.34 27.55 -0.66
CA ILE A 290 -7.38 28.55 -1.16
C ILE A 290 -6.62 29.17 0.02
N GLY A 291 -5.35 29.52 -0.20
CA GLY A 291 -4.49 30.18 0.75
C GLY A 291 -4.29 29.39 2.04
N LYS A 292 -4.07 30.06 3.15
CA LYS A 292 -3.81 29.42 4.45
C LYS A 292 -4.92 28.49 4.91
N LYS A 293 -6.16 28.67 4.45
CA LYS A 293 -7.29 27.76 4.76
C LYS A 293 -7.15 26.38 4.10
N ALA A 294 -6.30 26.25 3.11
CA ALA A 294 -6.00 24.98 2.45
C ALA A 294 -5.03 24.12 3.27
N ILE A 295 -4.33 24.68 4.28
CA ILE A 295 -3.24 24.01 4.97
C ILE A 295 -3.69 23.57 6.35
N THR A 296 -3.39 22.31 6.68
CA THR A 296 -3.58 21.73 8.02
C THR A 296 -2.30 20.98 8.41
N TYR A 297 -1.88 21.08 9.65
CA TYR A 297 -0.74 20.33 10.18
C TYR A 297 -1.24 19.22 11.10
N LEU A 298 -0.63 18.04 10.97
CA LEU A 298 -0.90 16.89 11.82
C LEU A 298 0.39 16.49 12.53
N ASP A 299 0.27 16.08 13.79
CA ASP A 299 1.41 15.65 14.62
C ASP A 299 1.73 14.15 14.47
N GLY A 300 0.98 13.46 13.63
CA GLY A 300 1.13 12.05 13.29
C GLY A 300 0.16 11.67 12.17
N MET A 301 0.25 10.43 11.70
CA MET A 301 -0.68 9.89 10.71
C MET A 301 -2.13 9.95 11.23
N PRO A 302 -3.13 10.22 10.37
CA PRO A 302 -4.52 10.20 10.78
C PRO A 302 -4.92 8.85 11.40
N LYS A 303 -5.77 8.88 12.43
CA LYS A 303 -6.33 7.65 12.99
C LYS A 303 -7.11 6.91 11.89
N GLY A 304 -6.74 5.66 11.62
CA GLY A 304 -7.29 4.87 10.52
C GLY A 304 -6.51 5.00 9.20
N GLY A 305 -5.32 5.65 9.22
CA GLY A 305 -4.43 5.75 8.04
C GLY A 305 -4.85 6.83 7.03
N TRP A 306 -4.34 6.69 5.81
CA TRP A 306 -4.58 7.61 4.71
C TRP A 306 -5.82 7.21 3.91
N SER A 307 -6.97 7.85 4.16
CA SER A 307 -8.20 7.66 3.37
C SER A 307 -8.03 8.14 1.91
N ASP A 308 -8.95 7.78 1.04
CA ASP A 308 -8.94 8.16 -0.39
C ASP A 308 -8.98 9.68 -0.63
N GLU A 309 -9.40 10.47 0.35
CA GLU A 309 -9.30 11.93 0.25
C GLU A 309 -7.86 12.42 0.07
N PHE A 310 -6.86 11.73 0.67
CA PHE A 310 -5.44 12.05 0.54
C PHE A 310 -4.85 11.62 -0.80
N ARG A 311 -5.63 10.92 -1.62
CA ARG A 311 -5.29 10.50 -2.98
C ARG A 311 -6.13 11.22 -4.05
N THR A 312 -7.09 12.07 -3.62
CA THR A 312 -8.01 12.77 -4.55
C THR A 312 -8.06 14.28 -4.29
N LYS A 313 -8.50 14.71 -3.11
CA LYS A 313 -8.75 16.12 -2.79
C LYS A 313 -7.62 16.77 -1.98
N LYS A 314 -6.84 15.97 -1.27
CA LYS A 314 -5.81 16.44 -0.34
C LYS A 314 -4.45 15.89 -0.76
N ILE A 315 -3.41 16.69 -0.56
CA ILE A 315 -2.01 16.25 -0.70
C ILE A 315 -1.44 16.17 0.71
N ALA A 316 -0.93 15.00 1.09
CA ALA A 316 -0.21 14.83 2.34
C ALA A 316 1.30 14.88 2.09
N LEU A 317 2.02 15.66 2.90
CA LEU A 317 3.48 15.75 2.86
C LEU A 317 4.03 15.46 4.26
N ARG A 318 5.11 14.69 4.33
CA ARG A 318 5.81 14.38 5.56
C ARG A 318 7.01 15.29 5.76
N LYS A 319 7.22 15.75 6.99
CA LYS A 319 8.41 16.50 7.40
C LYS A 319 9.60 15.56 7.54
N ILE A 320 10.68 15.89 6.87
CA ILE A 320 11.96 15.19 6.92
C ILE A 320 12.97 16.08 7.65
N ALA A 321 13.59 15.53 8.69
CA ALA A 321 14.63 16.22 9.45
C ALA A 321 15.94 16.31 8.64
N PRO A 322 16.81 17.28 8.93
CA PRO A 322 18.18 17.31 8.41
C PRO A 322 18.94 16.03 8.76
N GLY A 323 19.87 15.63 7.89
CA GLY A 323 20.68 14.43 8.13
C GLY A 323 21.58 14.12 6.96
N SER A 324 22.13 12.91 6.95
CA SER A 324 23.03 12.43 5.89
C SER A 324 22.79 10.97 5.58
N PHE A 325 23.19 10.56 4.39
CA PHE A 325 23.19 9.15 3.98
C PHE A 325 24.43 8.84 3.12
N GLU A 326 24.89 7.61 3.20
CA GLU A 326 25.99 7.11 2.39
C GLU A 326 25.46 6.69 1.01
N TYR A 327 26.01 7.27 -0.06
CA TYR A 327 25.61 6.96 -1.44
C TYR A 327 26.60 6.06 -2.17
N LEU A 328 27.87 6.09 -1.74
CA LEU A 328 28.96 5.18 -2.11
C LEU A 328 29.80 4.88 -0.88
N PRO A 329 30.53 3.76 -0.81
CA PRO A 329 31.38 3.44 0.33
C PRO A 329 32.31 4.61 0.71
N GLY A 330 32.15 5.12 1.93
CA GLY A 330 32.90 6.25 2.48
C GLY A 330 32.51 7.63 1.95
N LYS A 331 31.46 7.74 1.10
CA LYS A 331 30.99 9.02 0.56
C LYS A 331 29.54 9.25 0.95
N SER A 332 29.26 10.39 1.59
CA SER A 332 27.92 10.73 2.09
C SER A 332 27.45 12.09 1.61
N PHE A 333 26.17 12.18 1.29
CA PHE A 333 25.50 13.47 1.12
C PHE A 333 24.89 13.95 2.43
N LYS A 334 24.90 15.28 2.66
CA LYS A 334 24.32 15.94 3.81
C LYS A 334 23.21 16.88 3.39
N ILE A 335 22.06 16.77 4.04
CA ILE A 335 20.92 17.70 3.92
C ILE A 335 20.88 18.54 5.20
N THR A 336 20.99 19.87 5.09
CA THR A 336 21.14 20.76 6.24
C THR A 336 19.83 21.37 6.71
N LYS A 337 18.79 21.40 5.86
CA LYS A 337 17.50 22.02 6.18
C LYS A 337 16.37 21.01 6.17
N PRO A 338 15.42 21.11 7.13
CA PRO A 338 14.24 20.27 7.10
C PRO A 338 13.34 20.65 5.91
N PHE A 339 12.65 19.66 5.34
CA PHE A 339 11.73 19.87 4.24
C PHE A 339 10.50 18.95 4.38
N TYR A 340 9.41 19.30 3.73
CA TYR A 340 8.27 18.40 3.53
C TYR A 340 8.39 17.71 2.19
N ILE A 341 8.02 16.43 2.12
CA ILE A 341 7.96 15.64 0.87
C ILE A 341 6.63 14.91 0.79
N GLY A 342 6.07 14.79 -0.41
CA GLY A 342 4.81 14.07 -0.66
C GLY A 342 4.85 12.64 -0.13
N VAL A 343 3.85 12.27 0.67
CA VAL A 343 3.65 10.90 1.15
C VAL A 343 3.45 9.96 -0.04
N PHE A 344 2.78 10.44 -1.07
CA PHE A 344 2.50 9.76 -2.33
C PHE A 344 3.03 10.57 -3.51
N GLU A 345 3.12 9.91 -4.67
CA GLU A 345 3.18 10.56 -5.97
C GLU A 345 1.94 11.45 -6.16
N ILE A 346 2.03 12.52 -6.95
CA ILE A 346 0.83 13.32 -7.32
C ILE A 346 -0.09 12.48 -8.18
N THR A 347 -1.34 12.38 -7.76
CA THR A 347 -2.35 11.61 -8.47
C THR A 347 -2.98 12.38 -9.64
N GLN A 348 -3.61 11.64 -10.54
CA GLN A 348 -4.33 12.22 -11.68
C GLN A 348 -5.41 13.19 -11.21
N LYS A 349 -6.18 12.84 -10.15
CA LYS A 349 -7.22 13.73 -9.62
C LYS A 349 -6.65 14.99 -9.00
N GLN A 350 -5.56 14.90 -8.26
CA GLN A 350 -4.87 16.06 -7.68
C GLN A 350 -4.31 16.98 -8.78
N TYR A 351 -3.75 16.41 -9.84
CA TYR A 351 -3.28 17.17 -11.00
C TYR A 351 -4.44 17.88 -11.71
N GLU A 352 -5.52 17.17 -12.01
CA GLU A 352 -6.73 17.70 -12.63
C GLU A 352 -7.36 18.84 -11.80
N MET A 353 -7.38 18.73 -10.48
CA MET A 353 -7.90 19.80 -9.61
C MET A 353 -7.12 21.12 -9.73
N VAL A 354 -5.84 21.07 -10.09
CA VAL A 354 -4.99 22.24 -10.29
C VAL A 354 -5.00 22.71 -11.75
N MET A 355 -4.84 21.78 -12.72
CA MET A 355 -4.64 22.10 -14.12
C MET A 355 -5.94 22.15 -14.92
N LYS A 356 -7.01 21.53 -14.43
CA LYS A 356 -8.30 21.31 -15.12
C LYS A 356 -8.19 20.39 -16.33
N ASP A 357 -7.15 19.58 -16.36
CA ASP A 357 -6.87 18.59 -17.39
C ASP A 357 -6.15 17.39 -16.79
N ASN A 358 -6.31 16.22 -17.40
CA ASN A 358 -5.61 14.99 -17.03
C ASN A 358 -4.91 14.42 -18.27
N PRO A 359 -3.57 14.61 -18.41
CA PRO A 359 -2.82 14.17 -19.58
C PRO A 359 -2.52 12.67 -19.59
N SER A 360 -2.72 11.97 -18.46
CA SER A 360 -2.31 10.57 -18.29
C SER A 360 -2.93 9.65 -19.32
N ASP A 361 -2.18 8.67 -19.79
CA ASP A 361 -2.62 7.63 -20.71
C ASP A 361 -3.46 6.57 -19.96
N SER A 362 -2.97 6.07 -18.85
CA SER A 362 -3.63 5.06 -18.03
C SER A 362 -4.57 5.68 -16.99
N LYS A 363 -5.81 6.04 -17.39
CA LYS A 363 -6.77 6.78 -16.55
C LYS A 363 -7.11 6.08 -15.23
N GLY A 364 -7.21 6.88 -14.15
CA GLY A 364 -7.67 6.48 -12.82
C GLY A 364 -7.36 7.55 -11.77
N ASP A 365 -8.37 8.09 -11.10
CA ASP A 365 -8.28 9.24 -10.20
C ASP A 365 -7.15 9.15 -9.16
N MET A 366 -6.96 7.97 -8.58
CA MET A 366 -5.97 7.71 -7.52
C MET A 366 -4.65 7.11 -8.03
N ARG A 367 -4.49 6.92 -9.34
CA ARG A 367 -3.20 6.56 -9.94
C ARG A 367 -2.30 7.77 -10.02
N PRO A 368 -0.96 7.58 -10.06
CA PRO A 368 -0.05 8.70 -10.29
C PRO A 368 -0.38 9.38 -11.61
N VAL A 369 -0.22 10.69 -11.68
CA VAL A 369 -0.23 11.38 -12.95
C VAL A 369 1.04 11.04 -13.71
N GLU A 370 0.90 10.66 -14.97
CA GLU A 370 1.99 10.41 -15.91
C GLU A 370 1.75 11.15 -17.23
N THR A 371 2.62 10.99 -18.23
CA THR A 371 2.57 11.76 -19.47
C THR A 371 2.71 13.27 -19.22
N VAL A 372 3.44 13.65 -18.18
CA VAL A 372 3.78 15.03 -17.80
C VAL A 372 5.27 15.29 -17.96
N SER A 373 5.61 16.38 -18.63
CA SER A 373 7.00 16.82 -18.82
C SER A 373 7.45 17.70 -17.65
N TYR A 374 8.77 17.89 -17.52
CA TYR A 374 9.32 18.88 -16.58
C TYR A 374 8.78 20.30 -16.87
N ILE A 375 8.55 20.59 -18.17
CA ILE A 375 7.98 21.86 -18.63
C ILE A 375 6.52 22.03 -18.16
N ASP A 376 5.70 20.98 -18.19
CA ASP A 376 4.32 21.03 -17.69
C ASP A 376 4.28 21.31 -16.18
N ILE A 377 5.26 20.77 -15.45
CA ILE A 377 5.33 20.90 -14.01
C ILE A 377 5.88 22.27 -13.57
N ARG A 378 7.00 22.74 -14.17
CA ARG A 378 7.68 23.97 -13.73
C ARG A 378 7.60 25.14 -14.73
N GLY A 379 7.30 24.87 -16.00
CA GLY A 379 7.20 25.86 -17.07
C GLY A 379 8.41 25.91 -17.99
N PRO A 380 8.21 26.46 -19.22
CA PRO A 380 9.23 26.45 -20.29
C PRO A 380 10.27 27.58 -20.17
N LYS A 381 10.08 28.56 -19.29
CA LYS A 381 10.98 29.71 -19.13
C LYS A 381 11.67 29.67 -17.78
N LYS A 382 11.11 30.33 -16.77
CA LYS A 382 11.67 30.40 -15.41
C LYS A 382 11.89 29.02 -14.80
N GLY A 383 10.99 28.08 -15.06
CA GLY A 383 11.09 26.71 -14.57
C GLY A 383 12.35 25.96 -14.99
N LEU A 384 12.97 26.33 -16.11
CA LEU A 384 14.21 25.72 -16.61
C LEU A 384 15.48 26.29 -15.98
N ASP A 385 15.42 27.42 -15.26
CA ASP A 385 16.58 28.11 -14.72
C ASP A 385 17.22 27.45 -13.48
N TRP A 386 16.56 26.45 -12.91
CA TRP A 386 17.17 25.67 -11.83
C TRP A 386 18.56 25.12 -12.23
N PRO A 387 19.59 25.16 -11.37
CA PRO A 387 19.60 25.57 -9.95
C PRO A 387 19.82 27.07 -9.69
N LYS A 388 19.90 27.91 -10.71
CA LYS A 388 20.15 29.34 -10.56
C LYS A 388 19.02 30.05 -9.83
N ASP A 389 17.78 29.70 -10.15
CA ASP A 389 16.57 30.28 -9.58
C ASP A 389 15.55 29.18 -9.26
N GLY A 390 14.85 29.29 -8.14
CA GLY A 390 13.72 28.45 -7.74
C GLY A 390 12.36 28.87 -8.33
N ALA A 391 12.34 29.87 -9.21
CA ALA A 391 11.12 30.36 -9.82
C ALA A 391 10.49 29.34 -10.77
N VAL A 392 9.17 29.43 -10.92
CA VAL A 392 8.37 28.61 -11.83
C VAL A 392 7.48 29.52 -12.68
N ASP A 393 7.06 29.05 -13.85
CA ASP A 393 6.13 29.80 -14.68
C ASP A 393 4.70 29.72 -14.14
N ASN A 394 3.98 30.83 -14.10
CA ASN A 394 2.65 30.95 -13.51
C ASN A 394 1.60 29.97 -14.06
N ASN A 395 1.72 29.58 -15.31
CA ASN A 395 0.79 28.67 -16.00
C ASN A 395 1.17 27.18 -15.84
N SER A 396 2.32 26.88 -15.25
CA SER A 396 2.73 25.49 -14.93
C SER A 396 1.93 24.93 -13.76
N TYR A 397 2.01 23.62 -13.55
CA TYR A 397 1.36 22.97 -12.40
C TYR A 397 1.79 23.61 -11.07
N LEU A 398 3.09 23.74 -10.84
CA LEU A 398 3.62 24.36 -9.62
C LEU A 398 3.25 25.85 -9.52
N GLY A 399 3.29 26.58 -10.62
CA GLY A 399 2.88 27.99 -10.63
C GLY A 399 1.43 28.18 -10.18
N LYS A 400 0.51 27.40 -10.71
CA LYS A 400 -0.90 27.41 -10.30
C LYS A 400 -1.10 26.94 -8.87
N LEU A 401 -0.39 25.88 -8.44
CA LEU A 401 -0.47 25.37 -7.07
C LEU A 401 0.05 26.42 -6.06
N ARG A 402 1.20 27.04 -6.33
CA ARG A 402 1.78 28.12 -5.51
C ARG A 402 0.81 29.30 -5.38
N GLN A 403 0.22 29.76 -6.48
CA GLN A 403 -0.80 30.81 -6.47
C GLN A 403 -2.04 30.43 -5.65
N LYS A 404 -2.47 29.18 -5.76
CA LYS A 404 -3.65 28.67 -5.04
C LYS A 404 -3.44 28.58 -3.53
N VAL A 405 -2.27 28.14 -3.10
CA VAL A 405 -2.02 27.75 -1.69
C VAL A 405 -1.12 28.75 -0.95
N GLY A 406 -0.23 29.46 -1.65
CA GLY A 406 0.73 30.39 -1.06
C GLY A 406 1.97 29.72 -0.43
N ILE A 407 2.30 28.51 -0.89
CA ILE A 407 3.49 27.72 -0.47
C ILE A 407 4.39 27.50 -1.68
N ASP A 408 5.69 27.61 -1.48
CA ASP A 408 6.70 27.39 -2.52
C ASP A 408 6.99 25.91 -2.73
N PHE A 409 5.99 25.19 -3.26
CA PHE A 409 6.16 23.79 -3.67
C PHE A 409 7.10 23.68 -4.85
N ASP A 410 7.92 22.63 -4.84
CA ASP A 410 8.77 22.27 -5.98
C ASP A 410 8.91 20.75 -6.12
N LEU A 411 9.69 20.32 -7.12
CA LEU A 411 10.19 18.95 -7.22
C LEU A 411 11.30 18.75 -6.18
N PRO A 412 11.54 17.52 -5.70
CA PRO A 412 12.70 17.24 -4.85
C PRO A 412 14.01 17.44 -5.65
N THR A 413 15.08 17.84 -4.95
CA THR A 413 16.41 17.55 -5.48
C THR A 413 16.62 16.03 -5.46
N GLU A 414 17.49 15.54 -6.32
CA GLU A 414 17.79 14.12 -6.40
C GLU A 414 18.24 13.54 -5.05
N VAL A 415 19.03 14.31 -4.31
CA VAL A 415 19.55 13.90 -2.99
C VAL A 415 18.45 13.93 -1.92
N GLN A 416 17.53 14.90 -1.95
CA GLN A 416 16.34 14.88 -1.08
C GLN A 416 15.49 13.64 -1.35
N TRP A 417 15.31 13.31 -2.63
CA TRP A 417 14.53 12.13 -3.02
C TRP A 417 15.16 10.83 -2.49
N GLU A 418 16.48 10.62 -2.73
CA GLU A 418 17.17 9.39 -2.29
C GLU A 418 17.25 9.29 -0.76
N TYR A 419 17.52 10.41 -0.06
CA TYR A 419 17.51 10.44 1.40
C TYR A 419 16.14 10.03 1.96
N ALA A 420 15.07 10.58 1.41
CA ALA A 420 13.71 10.26 1.78
C ALA A 420 13.33 8.81 1.43
N CYS A 421 13.75 8.32 0.26
CA CYS A 421 13.57 6.94 -0.17
C CYS A 421 14.22 5.95 0.79
N ARG A 422 15.49 6.17 1.11
CA ARG A 422 16.25 5.29 2.02
C ARG A 422 15.69 5.24 3.43
N ALA A 423 15.20 6.35 3.95
CA ALA A 423 14.65 6.43 5.31
C ALA A 423 15.54 5.75 6.38
N GLY A 424 16.86 5.87 6.22
CA GLY A 424 17.87 5.28 7.12
C GLY A 424 18.46 3.95 6.64
N THR A 425 17.90 3.30 5.61
CA THR A 425 18.48 2.04 5.08
C THR A 425 19.72 2.27 4.22
N LYS A 426 20.61 1.28 4.18
CA LYS A 426 21.82 1.28 3.32
C LYS A 426 21.70 0.35 2.12
N GLY A 427 20.71 -0.53 2.13
CA GLY A 427 20.50 -1.55 1.12
C GLY A 427 20.05 -1.01 -0.26
N GLY A 428 19.73 -1.92 -1.15
CA GLY A 428 19.23 -1.61 -2.49
C GLY A 428 17.81 -1.04 -2.48
N PHE A 429 17.04 -1.36 -1.45
CA PHE A 429 15.65 -0.94 -1.25
C PHE A 429 15.47 -0.32 0.15
N ASN A 430 14.35 0.33 0.35
CA ASN A 430 14.02 1.05 1.58
C ASN A 430 13.51 0.16 2.73
N VAL A 431 13.46 -1.14 2.51
CA VAL A 431 13.24 -2.16 3.54
C VAL A 431 14.21 -3.30 3.27
N ASP A 432 15.10 -3.56 4.24
CA ASP A 432 16.10 -4.63 4.11
C ASP A 432 15.43 -6.01 4.14
N GLY A 433 15.88 -6.90 3.25
CA GLY A 433 15.38 -8.29 3.20
C GLY A 433 13.99 -8.45 2.56
N VAL A 434 13.35 -7.39 2.09
CA VAL A 434 12.07 -7.44 1.40
C VAL A 434 12.26 -7.38 -0.11
N GLU A 435 11.59 -8.26 -0.83
CA GLU A 435 11.60 -8.25 -2.29
C GLU A 435 10.93 -6.99 -2.85
N MET A 436 11.48 -6.47 -3.96
CA MET A 436 10.99 -5.26 -4.61
C MET A 436 9.49 -5.33 -4.96
N VAL A 437 9.00 -6.49 -5.34
CA VAL A 437 7.58 -6.72 -5.71
C VAL A 437 6.58 -6.45 -4.56
N LYS A 438 7.06 -6.39 -3.31
CA LYS A 438 6.25 -6.00 -2.14
C LYS A 438 6.37 -4.51 -1.80
N LEU A 439 7.34 -3.81 -2.39
CA LEU A 439 7.65 -2.40 -2.10
C LEU A 439 7.09 -1.44 -3.15
N GLY A 440 6.71 -1.95 -4.33
CA GLY A 440 6.19 -1.11 -5.39
C GLY A 440 5.84 -1.87 -6.66
N LYS A 441 5.18 -1.20 -7.58
CA LYS A 441 4.78 -1.74 -8.88
C LYS A 441 5.96 -1.70 -9.86
N CYS A 442 6.37 -2.89 -10.30
CA CYS A 442 7.43 -3.06 -11.30
C CYS A 442 7.04 -4.12 -12.33
N ARG A 443 7.93 -4.37 -13.30
CA ARG A 443 7.69 -5.36 -14.35
C ARG A 443 7.40 -6.77 -13.80
N ASP A 444 8.06 -7.16 -12.72
CA ASP A 444 8.03 -8.54 -12.22
C ASP A 444 6.74 -8.87 -11.42
N ASN A 445 5.95 -7.85 -11.03
CA ASN A 445 4.64 -8.05 -10.39
C ASN A 445 3.45 -7.59 -11.22
N GLY A 446 3.57 -7.55 -12.56
CA GLY A 446 2.43 -7.20 -13.41
C GLY A 446 2.66 -7.23 -14.91
N GLY A 447 3.89 -7.40 -15.38
CA GLY A 447 4.20 -7.48 -16.81
C GLY A 447 4.16 -6.15 -17.57
N VAL A 448 4.56 -6.18 -18.84
CA VAL A 448 4.78 -4.98 -19.70
C VAL A 448 3.45 -4.33 -20.13
N SER A 449 2.33 -5.06 -20.06
CA SER A 449 1.00 -4.59 -20.48
C SER A 449 0.14 -4.05 -19.32
N ASP A 450 0.69 -3.99 -18.11
CA ASP A 450 -0.04 -3.60 -16.92
C ASP A 450 -0.19 -2.08 -16.79
N LYS A 451 -1.14 -1.69 -15.95
CA LYS A 451 -1.43 -0.28 -15.66
C LYS A 451 -0.83 0.12 -14.32
N HIS A 452 -0.59 1.42 -14.13
CA HIS A 452 -0.27 1.97 -12.83
C HIS A 452 -1.31 1.56 -11.80
N VAL A 453 -0.87 1.40 -10.56
CA VAL A 453 -1.76 1.14 -9.42
C VAL A 453 -2.13 2.44 -8.71
N LYS A 454 -3.14 2.39 -7.86
CA LYS A 454 -3.47 3.43 -6.90
C LYS A 454 -2.23 3.72 -6.05
N VAL A 455 -1.90 4.99 -5.85
CA VAL A 455 -0.78 5.37 -4.99
C VAL A 455 -0.98 4.86 -3.56
N GLY A 456 0.08 4.40 -2.92
CA GLY A 456 0.02 3.81 -1.59
C GLY A 456 -0.58 2.40 -1.58
N SER A 457 -0.42 1.63 -2.66
CA SER A 457 -0.83 0.22 -2.74
C SER A 457 0.21 -0.76 -2.24
N PHE A 458 1.40 -0.29 -1.91
CA PHE A 458 2.53 -1.09 -1.42
C PHE A 458 3.02 -0.59 -0.07
N MET A 459 3.97 -1.33 0.52
CA MET A 459 4.53 -0.99 1.84
C MET A 459 5.24 0.37 1.82
N PRO A 460 4.97 1.26 2.79
CA PRO A 460 5.73 2.48 2.95
C PRO A 460 7.13 2.19 3.49
N ASN A 461 8.04 3.13 3.33
CA ASN A 461 9.32 3.07 4.02
C ASN A 461 9.19 3.45 5.52
N ALA A 462 10.29 3.38 6.28
CA ALA A 462 10.31 3.69 7.71
C ALA A 462 9.88 5.13 8.05
N TRP A 463 9.82 6.03 7.07
CA TRP A 463 9.30 7.38 7.23
C TRP A 463 7.89 7.56 6.69
N GLY A 464 7.15 6.47 6.39
CA GLY A 464 5.76 6.52 5.93
C GLY A 464 5.59 7.07 4.52
N LEU A 465 6.61 6.98 3.66
CA LEU A 465 6.55 7.38 2.26
C LEU A 465 6.28 6.16 1.39
N TYR A 466 5.29 6.25 0.53
CA TYR A 466 4.84 5.18 -0.34
C TYR A 466 5.40 5.33 -1.75
N ASP A 467 5.42 4.22 -2.48
CA ASP A 467 5.74 4.14 -3.92
C ASP A 467 7.13 4.73 -4.27
N MET A 468 8.09 4.63 -3.31
CA MET A 468 9.47 5.05 -3.55
C MET A 468 10.23 4.09 -4.48
N HIS A 469 9.60 2.97 -4.85
CA HIS A 469 10.13 1.93 -5.73
C HIS A 469 9.08 1.53 -6.76
N GLY A 470 9.24 1.91 -8.02
CA GLY A 470 8.34 1.57 -9.12
C GLY A 470 7.14 2.52 -9.27
N ASN A 471 6.05 2.04 -9.81
CA ASN A 471 4.86 2.74 -10.26
C ASN A 471 5.18 3.76 -11.36
N VAL A 472 5.69 4.97 -11.03
CA VAL A 472 6.25 5.90 -12.02
C VAL A 472 7.65 6.37 -11.65
N TRP A 473 8.49 6.65 -12.64
CA TRP A 473 9.69 7.43 -12.47
C TRP A 473 9.32 8.83 -11.97
N GLU A 474 10.00 9.32 -10.96
CA GLU A 474 9.73 10.61 -10.36
C GLU A 474 10.74 11.67 -10.76
N ARG A 475 10.25 12.77 -11.32
CA ARG A 475 11.08 13.90 -11.72
C ARG A 475 11.71 14.60 -10.53
N CYS A 476 13.01 14.85 -10.67
CA CYS A 476 13.80 15.68 -9.76
C CYS A 476 14.17 17.02 -10.41
N LEU A 477 14.58 17.98 -9.57
CA LEU A 477 15.06 19.29 -10.02
C LEU A 477 16.37 19.22 -10.79
N ASP A 478 17.21 18.27 -10.45
CA ASP A 478 18.62 18.19 -10.86
C ASP A 478 18.78 18.02 -12.35
N ARG A 479 19.71 18.81 -12.91
CA ARG A 479 20.15 18.65 -14.29
C ARG A 479 20.99 17.38 -14.42
N GLY A 480 20.78 16.64 -15.49
CA GLY A 480 21.67 15.63 -16.00
C GLY A 480 22.39 16.14 -17.25
N ALA A 481 23.36 15.38 -17.75
CA ALA A 481 24.07 15.70 -18.98
C ALA A 481 23.12 15.85 -20.18
N ASP A 482 23.63 16.42 -21.28
CA ASP A 482 22.84 16.60 -22.50
C ASP A 482 22.37 15.26 -23.06
N GLU A 483 21.11 15.24 -23.50
CA GLU A 483 20.47 14.06 -24.09
C GLU A 483 19.75 14.50 -25.39
N PRO A 484 20.40 14.37 -26.55
CA PRO A 484 19.86 14.89 -27.80
C PRO A 484 18.63 14.13 -28.30
N ASP A 485 18.46 12.86 -27.90
CA ASP A 485 17.44 11.97 -28.48
C ASP A 485 16.22 11.78 -27.59
N GLY A 486 16.15 12.43 -26.41
CA GLY A 486 15.03 12.29 -25.46
C GLY A 486 14.88 10.90 -24.84
N ARG A 487 15.89 10.04 -24.93
CA ARG A 487 15.88 8.69 -24.39
C ARG A 487 16.06 8.66 -22.87
N PHE A 488 15.64 7.56 -22.26
CA PHE A 488 16.01 7.25 -20.88
C PHE A 488 17.47 6.77 -20.85
N VAL A 489 18.31 7.46 -20.09
CA VAL A 489 19.72 7.10 -19.91
C VAL A 489 19.97 6.79 -18.44
N PHE A 490 20.38 5.55 -18.19
CA PHE A 490 20.77 5.08 -16.86
C PHE A 490 22.23 5.43 -16.59
N PHE A 491 22.56 5.87 -15.36
CA PHE A 491 23.90 6.27 -14.98
C PHE A 491 24.16 6.08 -13.48
N GLY A 492 25.45 6.02 -13.10
CA GLY A 492 25.88 5.93 -11.71
C GLY A 492 26.21 7.30 -11.11
N TRP A 493 26.40 7.34 -9.78
CA TRP A 493 26.84 8.56 -9.09
C TRP A 493 28.22 9.05 -9.55
N ASP A 494 29.08 8.14 -10.04
CA ASP A 494 30.42 8.49 -10.48
C ASP A 494 30.46 9.20 -11.83
N SER A 495 29.44 9.00 -12.68
CA SER A 495 29.38 9.59 -14.02
C SER A 495 28.88 11.04 -14.05
N GLU A 496 28.15 11.46 -13.03
CA GLU A 496 27.66 12.84 -12.86
C GLU A 496 27.87 13.28 -11.40
N PRO A 497 29.11 13.63 -11.02
CA PRO A 497 29.43 14.05 -9.67
C PRO A 497 28.74 15.37 -9.34
N LYS A 498 28.37 15.54 -8.07
CA LYS A 498 27.84 16.80 -7.55
C LYS A 498 28.99 17.73 -7.20
N GLU A 499 28.77 19.04 -7.34
CA GLU A 499 29.78 20.08 -6.99
C GLU A 499 30.09 20.09 -5.48
N THR A 500 29.14 19.68 -4.64
CA THR A 500 29.30 19.61 -3.20
C THR A 500 28.53 18.43 -2.63
N ASP A 501 29.00 17.87 -1.53
CA ASP A 501 28.31 16.83 -0.77
C ASP A 501 27.27 17.40 0.22
N THR A 502 27.18 18.71 0.35
CA THR A 502 26.23 19.37 1.26
C THR A 502 25.19 20.15 0.44
N ASP A 503 23.91 19.79 0.61
CA ASP A 503 22.76 20.33 -0.14
C ASP A 503 23.01 20.41 -1.66
N PRO A 504 23.45 19.35 -2.32
CA PRO A 504 23.84 19.39 -3.74
C PRO A 504 22.62 19.70 -4.61
N ARG A 505 22.87 20.38 -5.74
CA ARG A 505 21.85 20.87 -6.65
C ARG A 505 21.94 20.33 -8.08
N GLY A 506 22.66 19.25 -8.28
CA GLY A 506 22.88 18.68 -9.60
C GLY A 506 23.96 19.41 -10.39
N MET A 507 24.01 19.14 -11.69
CA MET A 507 24.96 19.78 -12.61
C MET A 507 24.55 21.23 -12.88
N ALA A 508 25.55 22.11 -13.09
CA ALA A 508 25.31 23.51 -13.44
C ALA A 508 24.70 23.65 -14.84
N THR A 509 25.07 22.77 -15.76
CA THR A 509 24.61 22.73 -17.16
C THR A 509 23.96 21.38 -17.49
N GLY A 510 23.32 21.29 -18.65
CA GLY A 510 22.66 20.10 -19.16
C GLY A 510 21.18 20.31 -19.50
N SER A 511 20.72 19.64 -20.54
CA SER A 511 19.37 19.79 -21.09
C SER A 511 18.38 18.75 -20.52
N SER A 512 18.86 17.66 -19.92
CA SER A 512 18.04 16.64 -19.30
C SER A 512 17.74 16.94 -17.82
N ARG A 513 16.85 16.14 -17.23
CA ARG A 513 16.54 16.14 -15.79
C ARG A 513 16.59 14.71 -15.25
N VAL A 514 17.06 14.61 -14.03
CA VAL A 514 17.11 13.34 -13.29
C VAL A 514 15.70 12.87 -12.98
N VAL A 515 15.48 11.55 -13.09
CA VAL A 515 14.30 10.84 -12.62
C VAL A 515 14.73 9.66 -11.74
N ARG A 516 13.94 9.35 -10.76
CA ARG A 516 14.26 8.38 -9.70
C ARG A 516 13.10 7.41 -9.47
N GLY A 517 13.36 6.29 -8.76
CA GLY A 517 12.36 5.33 -8.28
C GLY A 517 12.08 4.15 -9.18
N GLY A 518 12.29 4.27 -10.47
CA GLY A 518 11.83 3.26 -11.45
C GLY A 518 10.36 3.45 -11.80
N GLY A 519 9.87 2.71 -12.78
CA GLY A 519 8.48 2.71 -13.21
C GLY A 519 7.93 1.29 -13.35
N LEU A 520 6.65 1.17 -13.62
CA LEU A 520 5.94 -0.13 -13.71
C LEU A 520 6.55 -1.10 -14.73
N CYS A 521 7.17 -0.59 -15.80
CA CYS A 521 7.80 -1.41 -16.84
C CYS A 521 9.25 -1.80 -16.54
N GLN A 522 9.82 -1.32 -15.42
CA GLN A 522 11.22 -1.52 -15.09
C GLN A 522 11.44 -2.79 -14.27
N PRO A 523 12.58 -3.51 -14.49
CA PRO A 523 12.95 -4.61 -13.62
C PRO A 523 13.31 -4.10 -12.22
N PRO A 524 13.24 -4.94 -11.18
CA PRO A 524 13.61 -4.59 -9.79
C PRO A 524 14.95 -3.88 -9.66
N SER A 525 15.94 -4.26 -10.48
CA SER A 525 17.27 -3.64 -10.47
C SER A 525 17.28 -2.15 -10.80
N LEU A 526 16.30 -1.65 -11.55
CA LEU A 526 16.14 -0.25 -11.91
C LEU A 526 15.17 0.51 -10.99
N CYS A 527 14.57 -0.19 -10.02
CA CYS A 527 13.73 0.41 -8.98
C CYS A 527 14.46 0.57 -7.63
N ARG A 528 15.78 0.36 -7.58
CA ARG A 528 16.57 0.52 -6.35
C ARG A 528 16.63 1.97 -5.88
N SER A 529 16.85 2.18 -4.57
CA SER A 529 17.06 3.51 -3.98
C SER A 529 18.14 4.32 -4.69
N SER A 530 19.21 3.65 -5.16
CA SER A 530 20.34 4.26 -5.87
C SER A 530 20.18 4.31 -7.39
N ALA A 531 19.11 3.72 -7.96
CA ALA A 531 18.90 3.72 -9.41
C ALA A 531 18.63 5.14 -9.91
N ARG A 532 19.35 5.54 -10.96
CA ARG A 532 19.32 6.88 -11.53
C ARG A 532 19.04 6.79 -13.02
N CYS A 533 18.17 7.66 -13.50
CA CYS A 533 17.94 7.84 -14.92
C CYS A 533 17.78 9.33 -15.21
N ARG A 534 17.99 9.74 -16.46
CA ARG A 534 17.72 11.10 -16.91
C ARG A 534 16.87 11.08 -18.18
N VAL A 535 16.11 12.12 -18.35
CA VAL A 535 15.19 12.27 -19.49
C VAL A 535 15.06 13.75 -19.87
N GLY A 536 14.85 14.02 -21.15
CA GLY A 536 14.71 15.38 -21.67
C GLY A 536 13.58 16.16 -20.99
N VAL A 537 13.75 17.49 -20.87
CA VAL A 537 12.78 18.38 -20.18
C VAL A 537 11.38 18.37 -20.79
N GLY A 538 11.26 18.15 -22.10
CA GLY A 538 9.99 18.08 -22.83
C GLY A 538 9.40 16.67 -22.96
N ASN A 539 10.12 15.64 -22.53
CA ASN A 539 9.66 14.26 -22.64
C ASN A 539 8.40 14.03 -21.77
N ARG A 540 7.45 13.26 -22.28
CA ARG A 540 6.20 12.89 -21.61
C ARG A 540 6.05 11.37 -21.64
N GLY A 541 6.85 10.68 -20.81
CA GLY A 541 6.77 9.23 -20.68
C GLY A 541 5.51 8.79 -19.98
N THR A 542 4.91 7.69 -20.45
CA THR A 542 3.71 7.09 -19.82
C THR A 542 4.00 6.43 -18.47
N ASP A 543 5.26 6.38 -18.06
CA ASP A 543 5.73 5.88 -16.76
C ASP A 543 6.54 6.94 -15.98
N VAL A 544 6.33 8.25 -16.29
CA VAL A 544 7.03 9.36 -15.65
C VAL A 544 6.04 10.33 -15.02
N GLY A 545 6.08 10.42 -13.70
CA GLY A 545 5.30 11.33 -12.86
C GLY A 545 6.19 12.16 -11.93
N PHE A 546 5.68 12.52 -10.76
CA PHE A 546 6.42 13.31 -9.79
C PHE A 546 5.76 13.31 -8.40
N ARG A 547 6.54 13.66 -7.38
CA ARG A 547 6.04 14.08 -6.05
C ARG A 547 6.53 15.46 -5.69
N LEU A 548 5.91 16.09 -4.70
CA LEU A 548 6.20 17.45 -4.28
C LEU A 548 7.15 17.49 -3.09
N VAL A 549 7.89 18.61 -3.01
CA VAL A 549 8.55 19.08 -1.78
C VAL A 549 8.23 20.53 -1.51
N CYS A 550 8.43 20.96 -0.27
CA CYS A 550 8.56 22.37 0.07
C CYS A 550 9.45 22.54 1.33
N PRO A 551 10.08 23.72 1.53
CA PRO A 551 10.83 24.00 2.74
C PRO A 551 9.93 23.94 3.98
N ALA A 552 10.43 23.35 5.09
CA ALA A 552 9.66 23.29 6.33
C ALA A 552 9.58 24.65 7.06
N GLU A 553 10.46 25.59 6.73
CA GLU A 553 10.50 26.93 7.32
C GLU A 553 9.40 27.87 6.78
N THR A 554 8.86 27.61 5.58
CA THR A 554 7.76 28.39 4.98
C THR A 554 6.38 28.06 5.57
N ALA A 555 6.34 27.13 6.49
CA ALA A 555 5.14 26.61 7.13
C ALA A 555 4.76 27.35 8.44
N LYS A 556 5.16 28.62 8.61
CA LYS A 556 4.78 29.45 9.77
C LYS A 556 3.51 30.25 9.56
#